data_1a77392d3159c10c7e98a88adb2bec0b
#
_entry.id   1a77392d3159c10c7e98a88adb2bec0b
#
_cell.length_a   1.000
_cell.length_b   1.000
_cell.length_c   1.000
_cell.angle_alpha   90.00
_cell.angle_beta   90.00
_cell.angle_gamma   90.00
#
_symmetry.space_group_name_H-M   'P 1'
#
loop_
_entity.id
_entity.type
_entity.pdbx_description
1 polymer ?
#
loop_
_entity_poly.entity_id
_entity_poly.type
_entity_poly.pdbx_seq_one_letter_code
_entity_poly.pdbx_strand_id
1 'polypeptide(L)'
;MKPDEAHLLQALCEVRDPAEMRRVLSDLLTRSEAAALHKRWAILCLLRDGVPQREIARRIGGSLCNVTRGARLMRNPACASAALMDRL
;
A
#
# COMPACT_ATOMS: atom_id res chain seq x y z
N MET A 1 1.77 -8.70 27.40
CA MET A 1 1.69 -8.11 26.04
C MET A 1 0.24 -8.10 25.60
N LYS A 2 -0.28 -6.95 25.17
CA LYS A 2 -1.65 -6.85 24.68
C LYS A 2 -1.64 -6.97 23.14
N PRO A 3 -2.24 -8.01 22.58
CA PRO A 3 -2.22 -8.21 21.13
C PRO A 3 -3.32 -7.41 20.42
N ASP A 4 -3.31 -6.09 20.57
CA ASP A 4 -4.26 -5.21 19.93
C ASP A 4 -3.64 -4.47 18.72
N GLU A 5 -4.48 -3.71 18.03
CA GLU A 5 -4.03 -2.95 16.84
C GLU A 5 -2.92 -1.96 17.18
N ALA A 6 -3.05 -1.24 18.28
CA ALA A 6 -2.05 -0.25 18.67
C ALA A 6 -0.68 -0.89 18.88
N HIS A 7 -0.65 -2.06 19.48
CA HIS A 7 0.58 -2.81 19.68
C HIS A 7 1.20 -3.24 18.35
N LEU A 8 0.38 -3.73 17.42
CA LEU A 8 0.85 -4.12 16.09
C LEU A 8 1.46 -2.92 15.35
N LEU A 9 0.75 -1.79 15.34
CA LEU A 9 1.23 -0.60 14.63
C LEU A 9 2.54 -0.10 15.21
N GLN A 10 2.66 -0.09 16.54
CA GLN A 10 3.89 0.29 17.21
C GLN A 10 5.04 -0.65 16.85
N ALA A 11 4.76 -1.95 16.82
CA ALA A 11 5.77 -2.95 16.45
C ALA A 11 6.27 -2.74 15.02
N LEU A 12 5.37 -2.47 14.09
CA LEU A 12 5.76 -2.19 12.70
C LEU A 12 6.62 -0.94 12.59
N CYS A 13 6.38 0.06 13.45
CA CYS A 13 7.20 1.27 13.47
C CYS A 13 8.62 1.04 13.98
N GLU A 14 8.87 -0.09 14.68
CA GLU A 14 10.22 -0.44 15.16
C GLU A 14 11.06 -1.11 14.07
N VAL A 15 10.44 -1.52 12.98
CA VAL A 15 11.15 -2.15 11.85
C VAL A 15 11.96 -1.08 11.12
N ARG A 16 13.26 -1.34 10.91
CA ARG A 16 14.19 -0.32 10.43
C ARG A 16 14.65 -0.49 8.99
N ASP A 17 14.49 -1.66 8.40
CA ASP A 17 14.95 -1.88 7.04
C ASP A 17 13.95 -2.72 6.24
N PRO A 18 14.00 -2.62 4.89
CA PRO A 18 13.06 -3.33 4.03
C PRO A 18 13.12 -4.85 4.17
N ALA A 19 14.30 -5.42 4.41
CA ALA A 19 14.45 -6.87 4.54
C ALA A 19 13.73 -7.38 5.77
N GLU A 20 13.87 -6.69 6.90
CA GLU A 20 13.16 -7.05 8.12
C GLU A 20 11.65 -6.89 7.94
N MET A 21 11.23 -5.76 7.35
CA MET A 21 9.80 -5.51 7.11
C MET A 21 9.20 -6.62 6.24
N ARG A 22 9.92 -7.03 5.20
CA ARG A 22 9.46 -8.10 4.33
C ARG A 22 9.24 -9.40 5.10
N ARG A 23 10.16 -9.75 6.00
CA ARG A 23 10.05 -10.97 6.82
C ARG A 23 8.85 -10.89 7.76
N VAL A 24 8.68 -9.74 8.42
CA VAL A 24 7.55 -9.54 9.34
C VAL A 24 6.22 -9.64 8.59
N LEU A 25 6.10 -8.96 7.45
CA LEU A 25 4.88 -9.01 6.66
C LEU A 25 4.62 -10.42 6.11
N SER A 26 5.68 -11.16 5.74
CA SER A 26 5.54 -12.54 5.30
C SER A 26 4.98 -13.45 6.39
N ASP A 27 5.32 -13.17 7.65
CA ASP A 27 4.77 -13.93 8.78
C ASP A 27 3.29 -13.64 9.00
N LEU A 28 2.87 -12.42 8.73
CA LEU A 28 1.51 -11.95 9.05
C LEU A 28 0.52 -12.10 7.91
N LEU A 29 0.99 -12.05 6.67
CA LEU A 29 0.14 -12.05 5.48
C LEU A 29 0.24 -13.35 4.71
N THR A 30 -0.88 -13.79 4.15
CA THR A 30 -0.86 -14.87 3.15
C THR A 30 -0.25 -14.34 1.86
N ARG A 31 0.11 -15.24 0.93
CA ARG A 31 0.63 -14.84 -0.38
C ARG A 31 -0.32 -13.91 -1.12
N SER A 32 -1.62 -14.23 -1.11
CA SER A 32 -2.61 -13.42 -1.81
C SER A 32 -2.80 -12.07 -1.14
N GLU A 33 -2.72 -12.01 0.18
CA GLU A 33 -2.79 -10.74 0.91
C GLU A 33 -1.58 -9.86 0.62
N ALA A 34 -0.39 -10.45 0.60
CA ALA A 34 0.83 -9.72 0.26
C ALA A 34 0.78 -9.20 -1.17
N ALA A 35 0.33 -10.02 -2.11
CA ALA A 35 0.18 -9.60 -3.51
C ALA A 35 -0.82 -8.45 -3.64
N ALA A 36 -1.94 -8.52 -2.92
CA ALA A 36 -2.94 -7.45 -2.92
C ALA A 36 -2.36 -6.15 -2.35
N LEU A 37 -1.60 -6.24 -1.28
CA LEU A 37 -0.96 -5.08 -0.67
C LEU A 37 0.01 -4.40 -1.65
N HIS A 38 0.87 -5.18 -2.29
CA HIS A 38 1.83 -4.66 -3.26
C HIS A 38 1.12 -4.01 -4.45
N LYS A 39 0.05 -4.64 -4.94
CA LYS A 39 -0.73 -4.12 -6.06
C LYS A 39 -1.39 -2.79 -5.70
N ARG A 40 -1.97 -2.69 -4.51
CA ARG A 40 -2.59 -1.44 -4.05
C ARG A 40 -1.57 -0.31 -3.96
N TRP A 41 -0.41 -0.59 -3.43
CA TRP A 41 0.67 0.40 -3.35
C TRP A 41 1.11 0.84 -4.74
N ALA A 42 1.32 -0.12 -5.66
CA ALA A 42 1.72 0.20 -7.03
C ALA A 42 0.69 1.08 -7.75
N ILE A 43 -0.60 0.82 -7.53
CA ILE A 43 -1.68 1.63 -8.09
C ILE A 43 -1.55 3.08 -7.63
N LEU A 44 -1.36 3.29 -6.32
CA LEU A 44 -1.23 4.65 -5.77
C LEU A 44 -0.02 5.37 -6.34
N CYS A 45 1.11 4.67 -6.48
CA CYS A 45 2.32 5.25 -7.06
C CYS A 45 2.11 5.68 -8.52
N LEU A 46 1.46 4.83 -9.31
CA LEU A 46 1.20 5.14 -10.72
C LEU A 46 0.21 6.29 -10.87
N LEU A 47 -0.79 6.35 -9.99
CA LEU A 47 -1.72 7.49 -9.98
C LEU A 47 -1.00 8.78 -9.65
N ARG A 48 -0.09 8.75 -8.71
CA ARG A 48 0.72 9.90 -8.34
C ARG A 48 1.56 10.39 -9.53
N ASP A 49 2.07 9.46 -10.32
CA ASP A 49 2.85 9.78 -11.51
C ASP A 49 1.99 10.28 -12.69
N GLY A 50 0.68 10.34 -12.51
CA GLY A 50 -0.22 10.85 -13.54
C GLY A 50 -0.62 9.82 -14.61
N VAL A 51 -0.37 8.54 -14.37
CA VAL A 51 -0.74 7.49 -15.33
C VAL A 51 -2.26 7.36 -15.36
N PRO A 52 -2.89 7.35 -16.57
CA PRO A 52 -4.35 7.21 -16.67
C PRO A 52 -4.86 5.90 -16.05
N GLN A 53 -6.05 5.95 -15.46
CA GLN A 53 -6.61 4.81 -14.74
C GLN A 53 -6.71 3.55 -15.59
N ARG A 54 -7.13 3.67 -16.84
CA ARG A 54 -7.23 2.52 -17.74
C ARG A 54 -5.87 1.89 -18.01
N GLU A 55 -4.84 2.72 -18.14
CA GLU A 55 -3.49 2.24 -18.37
C GLU A 55 -2.96 1.51 -17.14
N ILE A 56 -3.27 2.00 -15.94
CA ILE A 56 -2.90 1.34 -14.70
C ILE A 56 -3.55 -0.04 -14.62
N ALA A 57 -4.85 -0.11 -14.89
CA ALA A 57 -5.59 -1.38 -14.85
C ALA A 57 -5.00 -2.39 -15.84
N ARG A 58 -4.61 -1.93 -17.03
CA ARG A 58 -3.98 -2.78 -18.04
C ARG A 58 -2.63 -3.32 -17.57
N ARG A 59 -1.79 -2.45 -17.01
CA ARG A 59 -0.43 -2.82 -16.57
C ARG A 59 -0.46 -3.78 -15.39
N ILE A 60 -1.35 -3.54 -14.44
CA ILE A 60 -1.39 -4.31 -13.18
C ILE A 60 -2.22 -5.58 -13.33
N GLY A 61 -3.09 -5.62 -14.34
CA GLY A 61 -3.97 -6.77 -14.55
C GLY A 61 -5.04 -6.90 -13.48
N GLY A 62 -5.36 -5.79 -12.81
CA GLY A 62 -6.37 -5.77 -11.78
C GLY A 62 -7.68 -5.16 -12.23
N SER A 63 -8.64 -5.09 -11.31
CA SER A 63 -9.94 -4.51 -11.59
C SER A 63 -9.84 -2.98 -11.64
N LEU A 64 -10.58 -2.39 -12.57
CA LEU A 64 -10.68 -0.94 -12.67
C LEU A 64 -11.26 -0.33 -11.40
N CYS A 65 -12.09 -1.09 -10.67
CA CYS A 65 -12.65 -0.64 -9.39
C CYS A 65 -11.55 -0.33 -8.35
N ASN A 66 -10.53 -1.16 -8.28
CA ASN A 66 -9.40 -0.92 -7.36
C ASN A 66 -8.65 0.35 -7.75
N VAL A 67 -8.48 0.60 -9.03
CA VAL A 67 -7.81 1.80 -9.53
C VAL A 67 -8.65 3.04 -9.23
N THR A 68 -9.97 2.97 -9.45
CA THR A 68 -10.89 4.07 -9.17
C THR A 68 -10.91 4.39 -7.68
N ARG A 69 -10.90 3.37 -6.82
CA ARG A 69 -10.82 3.56 -5.38
C ARG A 69 -9.52 4.27 -5.00
N GLY A 70 -8.41 3.85 -5.57
CA GLY A 70 -7.11 4.48 -5.35
C GLY A 70 -7.08 5.93 -5.80
N ALA A 71 -7.69 6.22 -6.95
CA ALA A 71 -7.75 7.59 -7.47
C ALA A 71 -8.53 8.51 -6.52
N ARG A 72 -9.64 8.01 -5.97
CA ARG A 72 -10.42 8.76 -4.99
C ARG A 72 -9.62 9.02 -3.73
N LEU A 73 -8.89 8.02 -3.26
CA LEU A 73 -8.03 8.14 -2.08
C LEU A 73 -6.94 9.19 -2.29
N MET A 74 -6.28 9.17 -3.44
CA MET A 74 -5.19 10.10 -3.74
C MET A 74 -5.65 11.55 -3.89
N ARG A 75 -6.94 11.78 -4.16
CA ARG A 75 -7.50 13.14 -4.21
C ARG A 75 -7.81 13.70 -2.84
N ASN A 76 -7.84 12.85 -1.80
CA ASN A 76 -8.09 13.30 -0.44
C ASN A 76 -6.81 13.96 0.11
N PRO A 77 -6.88 15.25 0.53
CA PRO A 77 -5.69 15.92 1.09
C PRO A 77 -5.15 15.26 2.35
N ALA A 78 -5.99 14.48 3.05
CA ALA A 78 -5.60 13.75 4.26
C ALA A 78 -5.06 12.35 3.99
N CYS A 79 -4.77 12.01 2.72
CA CYS A 79 -4.28 10.68 2.37
C CYS A 79 -2.91 10.42 3.00
N ALA A 80 -2.87 9.49 3.96
CA ALA A 80 -1.64 9.13 4.67
C ALA A 80 -0.60 8.50 3.75
N SER A 81 -1.05 7.72 2.76
CA SER A 81 -0.13 7.08 1.81
C SER A 81 0.56 8.12 0.93
N ALA A 82 -0.15 9.14 0.49
CA ALA A 82 0.44 10.23 -0.29
C ALA A 82 1.48 10.98 0.54
N ALA A 83 1.16 11.26 1.80
CA ALA A 83 2.09 11.94 2.71
C ALA A 83 3.34 11.09 2.94
N LEU A 84 3.17 9.77 3.05
CA LEU A 84 4.31 8.86 3.20
C LEU A 84 5.20 8.89 1.95
N MET A 85 4.61 8.88 0.76
CA MET A 85 5.36 8.95 -0.50
C MET A 85 6.22 10.21 -0.57
N ASP A 86 5.73 11.32 -0.02
CA ASP A 86 6.46 12.59 -0.03
C ASP A 86 7.73 12.55 0.81
N ARG A 87 7.87 11.56 1.70
CA ARG A 87 9.06 11.39 2.54
C ARG A 87 10.07 10.39 1.99
N LEU A 88 9.76 9.79 0.86
CA LEU A 88 10.64 8.78 0.25
C LEU A 88 11.65 9.40 -0.71
#